data_ece9bed717c3c34a25996bf755c81a20
#
_entry.id   ece9bed717c3c34a25996bf755c81a20
#
_cell.length_a   1.000
_cell.length_b   1.000
_cell.length_c   1.000
_cell.angle_alpha   90.00
_cell.angle_beta   90.00
_cell.angle_gamma   90.00
#
_symmetry.space_group_name_H-M   'P 1'
#
loop_
_entity.id
_entity.type
_entity.pdbx_description
1 polymer ?
#
loop_
_entity_poly.entity_id
_entity_poly.type
_entity_poly.pdbx_seq_one_letter_code
_entity_poly.pdbx_strand_id
1 'polypeptide(L)'
;MRFQSISKAYGANCIFDGFDLEIETRSILSVVGPSGEGKTTLLQIAAGLVKPDGGSVIKEAEEEGSISYLFQEPRLLPHSTVFTNVELALRSFVSSRVERERVVLHYLEMVGLSDSACLYPAQLSGGMRQRVAIARSFAHPAKLMLLDEPFQSLDIKLKVNLLKAFIGLWEESPRTTLFVTHDPKEAILLGDAVCCLGDPKKPLLYQKIDIPRKARNIGDQTLLALEASLVQALVSS
;
A
#
# COMPACT_ATOMS: atom_id res chain seq x y z
N MET A 1 -4.88 13.33 3.56
CA MET A 1 -6.04 12.56 4.08
C MET A 1 -5.98 12.53 5.60
N ARG A 2 -7.12 12.64 6.29
CA ARG A 2 -7.18 12.64 7.78
C ARG A 2 -8.32 11.73 8.26
N PHE A 3 -8.02 10.85 9.20
CA PHE A 3 -9.00 10.14 10.03
C PHE A 3 -9.28 11.00 11.26
N GLN A 4 -10.55 11.33 11.48
CA GLN A 4 -10.96 12.22 12.58
C GLN A 4 -11.92 11.48 13.52
N SER A 5 -11.46 11.23 14.75
CA SER A 5 -12.19 10.59 15.85
C SER A 5 -12.88 9.30 15.43
N ILE A 6 -12.16 8.46 14.64
CA ILE A 6 -12.70 7.20 14.13
C ILE A 6 -12.99 6.25 15.28
N SER A 7 -14.22 5.74 15.32
CA SER A 7 -14.61 4.65 16.18
C SER A 7 -15.12 3.49 15.35
N LYS A 8 -14.69 2.26 15.67
CA LYS A 8 -15.08 1.03 14.99
C LYS A 8 -14.98 -0.16 15.92
N ALA A 9 -16.07 -0.94 16.00
CA ALA A 9 -16.10 -2.18 16.74
C ALA A 9 -16.72 -3.32 15.92
N TYR A 10 -16.34 -4.55 16.21
CA TYR A 10 -16.93 -5.76 15.67
C TYR A 10 -17.39 -6.64 16.86
N GLY A 11 -18.69 -6.60 17.14
CA GLY A 11 -19.24 -7.22 18.35
C GLY A 11 -18.66 -6.56 19.61
N ALA A 12 -18.01 -7.35 20.47
CA ALA A 12 -17.35 -6.85 21.67
C ALA A 12 -15.92 -6.37 21.45
N ASN A 13 -15.36 -6.58 20.26
CA ASN A 13 -13.98 -6.18 19.96
C ASN A 13 -13.93 -4.73 19.43
N CYS A 14 -13.40 -3.82 20.25
CA CYS A 14 -13.16 -2.43 19.89
C CYS A 14 -11.83 -2.33 19.11
N ILE A 15 -11.92 -1.91 17.85
CA ILE A 15 -10.75 -1.70 16.98
C ILE A 15 -10.22 -0.26 17.07
N PHE A 16 -11.14 0.71 17.00
CA PHE A 16 -10.84 2.13 17.14
C PHE A 16 -11.84 2.80 18.06
N ASP A 17 -11.35 3.71 18.92
CA ASP A 17 -12.16 4.48 19.89
C ASP A 17 -11.71 5.95 19.90
N GLY A 18 -12.28 6.75 19.01
CA GLY A 18 -11.90 8.14 18.83
C GLY A 18 -10.50 8.32 18.21
N PHE A 19 -10.09 7.38 17.35
CA PHE A 19 -8.75 7.33 16.75
C PHE A 19 -8.54 8.44 15.71
N ASP A 20 -7.45 9.20 15.88
CA ASP A 20 -7.01 10.23 14.93
C ASP A 20 -5.71 9.82 14.24
N LEU A 21 -5.64 10.04 12.91
CA LEU A 21 -4.45 9.80 12.12
C LEU A 21 -4.43 10.72 10.90
N GLU A 22 -3.29 11.32 10.61
CA GLU A 22 -3.10 12.17 9.45
C GLU A 22 -2.05 11.60 8.51
N ILE A 23 -2.35 11.68 7.20
CA ILE A 23 -1.45 11.28 6.12
C ILE A 23 -1.21 12.51 5.26
N GLU A 24 0.03 12.94 5.15
CA GLU A 24 0.40 14.07 4.30
C GLU A 24 0.11 13.77 2.83
N THR A 25 -0.37 14.77 2.10
CA THR A 25 -0.65 14.63 0.66
C THR A 25 0.62 14.28 -0.11
N ARG A 26 0.52 13.33 -1.03
CA ARG A 26 1.65 12.83 -1.83
C ARG A 26 2.81 12.30 -0.97
N SER A 27 2.49 11.67 0.13
CA SER A 27 3.45 10.97 0.98
C SER A 27 3.03 9.51 1.18
N ILE A 28 3.93 8.69 1.68
CA ILE A 28 3.65 7.32 2.11
C ILE A 28 3.62 7.29 3.64
N LEU A 29 2.47 6.99 4.21
CA LEU A 29 2.38 6.57 5.60
C LEU A 29 2.42 5.05 5.65
N SER A 30 3.46 4.50 6.26
CA SER A 30 3.56 3.08 6.55
C SER A 30 2.94 2.77 7.91
N VAL A 31 2.06 1.77 7.95
CA VAL A 31 1.38 1.32 9.16
C VAL A 31 1.81 -0.10 9.48
N VAL A 32 2.36 -0.29 10.67
CA VAL A 32 2.70 -1.60 11.22
C VAL A 32 1.84 -1.90 12.44
N GLY A 33 1.71 -3.16 12.82
CA GLY A 33 0.97 -3.57 14.01
C GLY A 33 0.78 -5.07 14.03
N PRO A 34 0.44 -5.67 15.19
CA PRO A 34 0.10 -7.08 15.30
C PRO A 34 -1.11 -7.45 14.43
N SER A 35 -1.31 -8.75 14.22
CA SER A 35 -2.50 -9.24 13.53
C SER A 35 -3.74 -8.96 14.39
N GLY A 36 -4.81 -8.46 13.76
CA GLY A 36 -6.06 -8.15 14.47
C GLY A 36 -6.19 -6.69 14.95
N GLU A 37 -5.11 -5.89 14.97
CA GLU A 37 -5.10 -4.50 15.46
C GLU A 37 -5.69 -3.47 14.47
N GLY A 38 -6.49 -3.90 13.52
CA GLY A 38 -7.27 -2.98 12.69
C GLY A 38 -6.56 -2.43 11.45
N LYS A 39 -5.36 -2.91 11.06
CA LYS A 39 -4.65 -2.43 9.85
C LYS A 39 -5.52 -2.49 8.59
N THR A 40 -6.08 -3.66 8.29
CA THR A 40 -7.00 -3.83 7.14
C THR A 40 -8.29 -3.05 7.33
N THR A 41 -8.80 -2.93 8.55
CA THR A 41 -9.98 -2.10 8.87
C THR A 41 -9.70 -0.62 8.57
N LEU A 42 -8.51 -0.11 8.91
CA LEU A 42 -8.09 1.26 8.59
C LEU A 42 -8.08 1.50 7.07
N LEU A 43 -7.50 0.56 6.30
CA LEU A 43 -7.53 0.62 4.83
C LEU A 43 -8.95 0.58 4.27
N GLN A 44 -9.81 -0.30 4.80
CA GLN A 44 -11.20 -0.43 4.35
C GLN A 44 -12.03 0.82 4.68
N ILE A 45 -11.79 1.45 5.83
CA ILE A 45 -12.42 2.75 6.18
C ILE A 45 -11.91 3.85 5.24
N ALA A 46 -10.60 3.93 4.96
CA ALA A 46 -10.03 4.87 3.99
C ALA A 46 -10.63 4.71 2.59
N ALA A 47 -10.85 3.45 2.19
CA ALA A 47 -11.48 3.11 0.91
C ALA A 47 -12.98 3.41 0.85
N GLY A 48 -13.64 3.65 1.99
CA GLY A 48 -15.10 3.73 2.08
C GLY A 48 -15.82 2.38 1.94
N LEU A 49 -15.08 1.26 2.02
CA LEU A 49 -15.62 -0.10 1.97
C LEU A 49 -16.28 -0.50 3.30
N VAL A 50 -15.78 0.06 4.40
CA VAL A 50 -16.34 -0.11 5.74
C VAL A 50 -16.64 1.26 6.29
N LYS A 51 -17.88 1.46 6.75
CA LYS A 51 -18.30 2.68 7.44
C LYS A 51 -17.82 2.63 8.89
N PRO A 52 -17.16 3.68 9.42
CA PRO A 52 -16.90 3.79 10.83
C PRO A 52 -18.19 3.93 11.62
N ASP A 53 -18.20 3.54 12.88
CA ASP A 53 -19.34 3.66 13.78
C ASP A 53 -19.43 5.10 14.34
N GLY A 54 -18.30 5.82 14.38
CA GLY A 54 -18.19 7.23 14.72
C GLY A 54 -17.00 7.87 14.00
N GLY A 55 -17.01 9.21 13.93
CA GLY A 55 -15.98 9.98 13.25
C GLY A 55 -16.13 9.99 11.72
N SER A 56 -15.11 10.51 11.04
CA SER A 56 -15.10 10.62 9.56
C SER A 56 -13.71 10.59 8.98
N VAL A 57 -13.63 10.24 7.68
CA VAL A 57 -12.40 10.37 6.89
C VAL A 57 -12.52 11.59 6.00
N ILE A 58 -11.61 12.54 6.17
CA ILE A 58 -11.51 13.76 5.36
C ILE A 58 -10.43 13.51 4.31
N LYS A 59 -10.78 13.65 3.05
CA LYS A 59 -9.88 13.54 1.89
C LYS A 59 -9.67 14.92 1.30
N GLU A 60 -8.47 15.18 0.78
CA GLU A 60 -8.23 16.36 -0.04
C GLU A 60 -8.99 16.24 -1.37
N ALA A 61 -9.32 17.37 -2.00
CA ALA A 61 -10.12 17.38 -3.23
C ALA A 61 -9.48 16.54 -4.36
N GLU A 62 -8.15 16.47 -4.42
CA GLU A 62 -7.45 15.63 -5.41
C GLU A 62 -7.48 14.13 -5.07
N GLU A 63 -7.81 13.75 -3.83
CA GLU A 63 -7.93 12.36 -3.35
C GLU A 63 -9.37 11.84 -3.46
N GLU A 64 -10.33 12.74 -3.72
CA GLU A 64 -11.71 12.36 -3.98
C GLU A 64 -11.83 11.68 -5.36
N GLY A 65 -12.75 10.75 -5.46
CA GLY A 65 -13.04 10.03 -6.70
C GLY A 65 -12.46 8.64 -6.72
N SER A 66 -11.42 8.39 -7.50
CA SER A 66 -10.89 7.04 -7.66
C SER A 66 -9.78 6.70 -6.66
N ILE A 67 -9.84 5.47 -6.14
CA ILE A 67 -8.87 4.91 -5.20
C ILE A 67 -8.22 3.69 -5.85
N SER A 68 -6.90 3.61 -5.80
CA SER A 68 -6.17 2.39 -6.12
C SER A 68 -6.01 1.55 -4.87
N TYR A 69 -6.64 0.36 -4.83
CA TYR A 69 -6.54 -0.56 -3.71
C TYR A 69 -5.84 -1.85 -4.14
N LEU A 70 -4.70 -2.14 -3.53
CA LEU A 70 -4.03 -3.43 -3.66
C LEU A 70 -4.35 -4.27 -2.41
N PHE A 71 -5.12 -5.32 -2.62
CA PHE A 71 -5.48 -6.28 -1.57
C PHE A 71 -4.32 -7.24 -1.30
N GLN A 72 -4.28 -7.81 -0.11
CA GLN A 72 -3.32 -8.84 0.28
C GLN A 72 -3.30 -10.01 -0.71
N GLU A 73 -4.47 -10.49 -1.12
CA GLU A 73 -4.60 -11.42 -2.25
C GLU A 73 -4.65 -10.65 -3.58
N PRO A 74 -3.95 -11.07 -4.63
CA PRO A 74 -3.84 -10.35 -5.91
C PRO A 74 -5.18 -10.06 -6.61
N ARG A 75 -6.23 -10.85 -6.37
CA ARG A 75 -7.58 -10.70 -6.96
C ARG A 75 -7.54 -10.41 -8.46
N LEU A 76 -6.77 -11.22 -9.20
CA LEU A 76 -6.71 -11.12 -10.66
C LEU A 76 -7.96 -11.74 -11.29
N LEU A 77 -8.37 -11.21 -12.44
CA LEU A 77 -9.42 -11.78 -13.25
C LEU A 77 -8.91 -13.10 -13.88
N PRO A 78 -9.44 -14.28 -13.50
CA PRO A 78 -8.84 -15.56 -13.84
C PRO A 78 -8.90 -15.88 -15.33
N HIS A 79 -9.90 -15.34 -16.04
CA HIS A 79 -10.14 -15.55 -17.47
C HIS A 79 -9.58 -14.43 -18.36
N SER A 80 -8.75 -13.55 -17.82
CA SER A 80 -8.12 -12.44 -18.51
C SER A 80 -6.60 -12.59 -18.46
N THR A 81 -5.91 -12.22 -19.53
CA THR A 81 -4.46 -12.23 -19.56
C THR A 81 -3.86 -11.23 -18.55
N VAL A 82 -2.57 -11.35 -18.29
CA VAL A 82 -1.79 -10.38 -17.50
C VAL A 82 -1.98 -8.96 -18.05
N PHE A 83 -1.81 -8.79 -19.36
CA PHE A 83 -2.04 -7.51 -20.05
C PHE A 83 -3.44 -6.96 -19.75
N THR A 84 -4.48 -7.76 -19.95
CA THR A 84 -5.88 -7.35 -19.75
C THR A 84 -6.17 -7.01 -18.29
N ASN A 85 -5.58 -7.75 -17.33
CA ASN A 85 -5.70 -7.45 -15.92
C ASN A 85 -5.16 -6.06 -15.56
N VAL A 86 -4.04 -5.65 -16.15
CA VAL A 86 -3.47 -4.30 -15.92
C VAL A 86 -4.24 -3.25 -16.73
N GLU A 87 -4.58 -3.52 -18.00
CA GLU A 87 -5.30 -2.59 -18.88
C GLU A 87 -6.67 -2.19 -18.31
N LEU A 88 -7.34 -3.10 -17.59
CA LEU A 88 -8.65 -2.82 -16.99
C LEU A 88 -8.64 -1.57 -16.12
N ALA A 89 -7.54 -1.34 -15.38
CA ALA A 89 -7.39 -0.18 -14.51
C ALA A 89 -7.35 1.16 -15.27
N LEU A 90 -7.11 1.13 -16.58
CA LEU A 90 -6.99 2.31 -17.43
C LEU A 90 -8.24 2.61 -18.26
N ARG A 91 -9.12 1.63 -18.47
CA ARG A 91 -10.21 1.72 -19.47
C ARG A 91 -11.14 2.91 -19.27
N SER A 92 -11.42 3.27 -18.03
CA SER A 92 -12.30 4.41 -17.71
C SER A 92 -11.59 5.77 -17.79
N PHE A 93 -10.25 5.80 -17.90
CA PHE A 93 -9.46 7.03 -17.81
C PHE A 93 -8.72 7.36 -19.12
N VAL A 94 -8.36 6.33 -19.89
CA VAL A 94 -7.58 6.47 -21.11
C VAL A 94 -8.37 5.88 -22.28
N SER A 95 -8.93 6.72 -23.13
CA SER A 95 -9.75 6.29 -24.26
C SER A 95 -8.90 5.65 -25.39
N SER A 96 -7.70 6.15 -25.64
CA SER A 96 -6.81 5.63 -26.68
C SER A 96 -6.28 4.23 -26.31
N ARG A 97 -6.55 3.25 -27.21
CA ARG A 97 -6.02 1.89 -27.05
C ARG A 97 -4.49 1.85 -27.12
N VAL A 98 -3.90 2.60 -28.02
CA VAL A 98 -2.43 2.67 -28.20
C VAL A 98 -1.77 3.21 -26.93
N GLU A 99 -2.36 4.24 -26.33
CA GLU A 99 -1.83 4.81 -25.09
C GLU A 99 -1.98 3.84 -23.92
N ARG A 100 -3.11 3.15 -23.80
CA ARG A 100 -3.27 2.10 -22.76
C ARG A 100 -2.22 1.00 -22.92
N GLU A 101 -1.98 0.53 -24.13
CA GLU A 101 -0.97 -0.49 -24.42
C GLU A 101 0.42 -0.04 -23.99
N ARG A 102 0.82 1.19 -24.32
CA ARG A 102 2.10 1.79 -23.91
C ARG A 102 2.23 1.81 -22.37
N VAL A 103 1.20 2.26 -21.67
CA VAL A 103 1.18 2.34 -20.20
C VAL A 103 1.24 0.95 -19.57
N VAL A 104 0.48 -0.02 -20.07
CA VAL A 104 0.50 -1.40 -19.57
C VAL A 104 1.87 -2.02 -19.70
N LEU A 105 2.50 -1.90 -20.90
CA LEU A 105 3.81 -2.48 -21.15
C LEU A 105 4.89 -1.85 -20.25
N HIS A 106 4.83 -0.53 -20.03
CA HIS A 106 5.71 0.16 -19.09
C HIS A 106 5.62 -0.43 -17.67
N TYR A 107 4.41 -0.58 -17.13
CA TYR A 107 4.27 -1.15 -15.78
C TYR A 107 4.63 -2.63 -15.70
N LEU A 108 4.39 -3.41 -16.75
CA LEU A 108 4.82 -4.82 -16.80
C LEU A 108 6.34 -4.94 -16.88
N GLU A 109 7.02 -4.06 -17.59
CA GLU A 109 8.48 -3.99 -17.63
C GLU A 109 9.06 -3.67 -16.24
N MET A 110 8.52 -2.65 -15.57
CA MET A 110 8.96 -2.23 -14.24
C MET A 110 8.86 -3.35 -13.19
N VAL A 111 7.87 -4.22 -13.31
CA VAL A 111 7.73 -5.38 -12.42
C VAL A 111 8.36 -6.66 -12.98
N GLY A 112 9.07 -6.60 -14.12
CA GLY A 112 9.78 -7.73 -14.73
C GLY A 112 8.85 -8.81 -15.26
N LEU A 113 7.76 -8.43 -15.93
CA LEU A 113 6.75 -9.33 -16.50
C LEU A 113 6.42 -9.06 -17.98
N SER A 114 7.31 -8.38 -18.73
CA SER A 114 7.10 -8.09 -20.16
C SER A 114 6.75 -9.34 -20.97
N ASP A 115 7.53 -10.41 -20.79
CA ASP A 115 7.35 -11.67 -21.54
C ASP A 115 6.12 -12.47 -21.09
N SER A 116 5.47 -12.05 -20.01
CA SER A 116 4.31 -12.74 -19.43
C SER A 116 2.97 -12.08 -19.76
N ALA A 117 2.97 -11.04 -20.61
CA ALA A 117 1.78 -10.24 -20.90
C ALA A 117 0.59 -11.05 -21.44
N CYS A 118 0.84 -12.11 -22.21
CA CYS A 118 -0.18 -13.00 -22.79
C CYS A 118 -0.60 -14.16 -21.89
N LEU A 119 0.08 -14.38 -20.74
CA LEU A 119 -0.25 -15.48 -19.82
C LEU A 119 -1.52 -15.18 -19.03
N TYR A 120 -2.17 -16.24 -18.56
CA TYR A 120 -3.32 -16.17 -17.65
C TYR A 120 -2.88 -16.38 -16.20
N PRO A 121 -3.63 -15.90 -15.20
CA PRO A 121 -3.29 -16.06 -13.78
C PRO A 121 -2.99 -17.49 -13.34
N ALA A 122 -3.66 -18.48 -13.93
CA ALA A 122 -3.42 -19.90 -13.63
C ALA A 122 -2.01 -20.39 -14.06
N GLN A 123 -1.36 -19.69 -14.99
CA GLN A 123 -0.02 -20.02 -15.50
C GLN A 123 1.10 -19.31 -14.71
N LEU A 124 0.74 -18.48 -13.73
CA LEU A 124 1.67 -17.64 -12.97
C LEU A 124 1.98 -18.25 -11.60
N SER A 125 3.21 -18.07 -11.12
CA SER A 125 3.55 -18.30 -9.72
C SER A 125 2.84 -17.27 -8.81
N GLY A 126 2.79 -17.54 -7.50
CA GLY A 126 2.22 -16.60 -6.52
C GLY A 126 2.86 -15.22 -6.58
N GLY A 127 4.21 -15.17 -6.63
CA GLY A 127 4.95 -13.92 -6.76
C GLY A 127 4.71 -13.20 -8.09
N MET A 128 4.51 -13.92 -9.21
CA MET A 128 4.13 -13.30 -10.48
C MET A 128 2.74 -12.68 -10.40
N ARG A 129 1.76 -13.36 -9.80
CA ARG A 129 0.41 -12.81 -9.59
C ARG A 129 0.44 -11.53 -8.75
N GLN A 130 1.27 -11.50 -7.70
CA GLN A 130 1.45 -10.31 -6.87
C GLN A 130 2.05 -9.13 -7.67
N ARG A 131 3.04 -9.39 -8.51
CA ARG A 131 3.64 -8.38 -9.40
C ARG A 131 2.63 -7.82 -10.41
N VAL A 132 1.75 -8.65 -10.96
CA VAL A 132 0.64 -8.17 -11.83
C VAL A 132 -0.31 -7.26 -11.04
N ALA A 133 -0.66 -7.61 -9.81
CA ALA A 133 -1.52 -6.79 -8.97
C ALA A 133 -0.88 -5.43 -8.63
N ILE A 134 0.43 -5.40 -8.36
CA ILE A 134 1.20 -4.16 -8.19
C ILE A 134 1.16 -3.32 -9.48
N ALA A 135 1.50 -3.90 -10.63
CA ALA A 135 1.43 -3.20 -11.92
C ALA A 135 0.04 -2.60 -12.19
N ARG A 136 -1.03 -3.37 -11.92
CA ARG A 136 -2.41 -2.90 -12.06
C ARG A 136 -2.72 -1.73 -11.12
N SER A 137 -2.23 -1.78 -9.87
CA SER A 137 -2.48 -0.71 -8.90
C SER A 137 -1.79 0.61 -9.29
N PHE A 138 -0.60 0.54 -9.88
CA PHE A 138 0.10 1.72 -10.39
C PHE A 138 -0.47 2.23 -11.71
N ALA A 139 -0.92 1.36 -12.58
CA ALA A 139 -1.59 1.74 -13.83
C ALA A 139 -2.86 2.58 -13.58
N HIS A 140 -3.58 2.33 -12.48
CA HIS A 140 -4.73 3.12 -12.10
C HIS A 140 -4.32 4.56 -11.72
N PRO A 141 -4.88 5.62 -12.34
CA PRO A 141 -4.42 7.00 -12.15
C PRO A 141 -4.95 7.68 -10.87
N ALA A 142 -5.30 6.91 -9.85
CA ALA A 142 -5.78 7.44 -8.56
C ALA A 142 -4.70 8.26 -7.85
N LYS A 143 -5.12 9.28 -7.11
CA LYS A 143 -4.25 10.09 -6.23
C LYS A 143 -4.14 9.52 -4.82
N LEU A 144 -5.03 8.60 -4.44
CA LEU A 144 -5.00 7.85 -3.20
C LEU A 144 -4.71 6.37 -3.51
N MET A 145 -3.66 5.84 -2.90
CA MET A 145 -3.25 4.44 -3.03
C MET A 145 -3.29 3.76 -1.67
N LEU A 146 -3.96 2.63 -1.60
CA LEU A 146 -4.11 1.81 -0.39
C LEU A 146 -3.50 0.44 -0.64
N LEU A 147 -2.54 0.05 0.19
CA LEU A 147 -1.74 -1.16 -0.02
C LEU A 147 -1.80 -2.05 1.23
N ASP A 148 -2.34 -3.24 1.07
CA ASP A 148 -2.48 -4.24 2.14
C ASP A 148 -1.46 -5.37 1.94
N GLU A 149 -0.37 -5.33 2.68
CA GLU A 149 0.73 -6.32 2.69
C GLU A 149 1.25 -6.72 1.28
N PRO A 150 1.60 -5.76 0.41
CA PRO A 150 1.88 -6.01 -1.01
C PRO A 150 3.11 -6.90 -1.27
N PHE A 151 4.00 -7.06 -0.30
CA PHE A 151 5.24 -7.82 -0.45
C PHE A 151 5.28 -9.10 0.38
N GLN A 152 4.14 -9.47 0.98
CA GLN A 152 4.03 -10.72 1.74
C GLN A 152 4.27 -11.94 0.85
N SER A 153 4.86 -12.98 1.43
CA SER A 153 5.10 -14.28 0.77
C SER A 153 6.03 -14.23 -0.45
N LEU A 154 6.83 -13.17 -0.61
CA LEU A 154 7.87 -13.08 -1.62
C LEU A 154 9.22 -13.51 -1.06
N ASP A 155 10.04 -14.16 -1.88
CA ASP A 155 11.44 -14.40 -1.54
C ASP A 155 12.23 -13.08 -1.41
N ILE A 156 13.31 -13.11 -0.62
CA ILE A 156 14.08 -11.90 -0.26
C ILE A 156 14.59 -11.15 -1.50
N LYS A 157 15.12 -11.86 -2.50
CA LYS A 157 15.68 -11.24 -3.70
C LYS A 157 14.60 -10.53 -4.51
N LEU A 158 13.45 -11.20 -4.69
CA LEU A 158 12.31 -10.64 -5.38
C LEU A 158 11.71 -9.45 -4.62
N LYS A 159 11.59 -9.55 -3.30
CA LYS A 159 11.10 -8.47 -2.42
C LYS A 159 11.96 -7.22 -2.59
N VAL A 160 13.29 -7.33 -2.50
CA VAL A 160 14.21 -6.19 -2.68
C VAL A 160 14.05 -5.53 -4.05
N ASN A 161 13.93 -6.32 -5.11
CA ASN A 161 13.74 -5.78 -6.47
C ASN A 161 12.40 -5.05 -6.60
N LEU A 162 11.33 -5.60 -6.03
CA LEU A 162 10.00 -4.98 -6.07
C LEU A 162 9.91 -3.72 -5.21
N LEU A 163 10.58 -3.67 -4.06
CA LEU A 163 10.68 -2.45 -3.25
C LEU A 163 11.35 -1.33 -4.05
N LYS A 164 12.45 -1.63 -4.76
CA LYS A 164 13.13 -0.67 -5.64
C LYS A 164 12.23 -0.21 -6.79
N ALA A 165 11.56 -1.15 -7.47
CA ALA A 165 10.61 -0.83 -8.54
C ALA A 165 9.45 0.04 -8.02
N PHE A 166 8.88 -0.30 -6.86
CA PHE A 166 7.83 0.47 -6.20
C PHE A 166 8.28 1.91 -5.93
N ILE A 167 9.47 2.10 -5.35
CA ILE A 167 10.03 3.44 -5.09
C ILE A 167 10.14 4.22 -6.39
N GLY A 168 10.71 3.62 -7.46
CA GLY A 168 10.83 4.25 -8.76
C GLY A 168 9.48 4.70 -9.33
N LEU A 169 8.50 3.79 -9.37
CA LEU A 169 7.15 4.08 -9.84
C LEU A 169 6.44 5.17 -9.03
N TRP A 170 6.59 5.11 -7.72
CA TRP A 170 5.97 6.10 -6.84
C TRP A 170 6.58 7.49 -7.02
N GLU A 171 7.90 7.59 -7.19
CA GLU A 171 8.59 8.86 -7.43
C GLU A 171 8.27 9.48 -8.81
N GLU A 172 7.99 8.66 -9.82
CA GLU A 172 7.51 9.15 -11.12
C GLU A 172 6.13 9.80 -11.03
N SER A 173 5.27 9.28 -10.14
CA SER A 173 3.91 9.81 -9.93
C SER A 173 3.52 9.73 -8.45
N PRO A 174 3.98 10.69 -7.61
CA PRO A 174 3.70 10.68 -6.19
C PRO A 174 2.21 10.75 -5.88
N ARG A 175 1.76 9.88 -4.96
CA ARG A 175 0.36 9.73 -4.53
C ARG A 175 0.30 9.67 -3.02
N THR A 176 -0.78 10.15 -2.43
CA THR A 176 -1.06 9.88 -1.03
C THR A 176 -1.24 8.37 -0.85
N THR A 177 -0.39 7.77 -0.04
CA THR A 177 -0.32 6.30 0.07
C THR A 177 -0.41 5.86 1.53
N LEU A 178 -1.37 5.00 1.82
CA LEU A 178 -1.46 4.26 3.08
C LEU A 178 -0.97 2.84 2.82
N PHE A 179 0.19 2.52 3.37
CA PHE A 179 0.87 1.25 3.18
C PHE A 179 0.84 0.45 4.48
N VAL A 180 0.21 -0.70 4.47
CA VAL A 180 0.13 -1.61 5.60
C VAL A 180 1.08 -2.77 5.39
N THR A 181 1.87 -3.09 6.41
CA THR A 181 2.76 -4.25 6.44
C THR A 181 2.96 -4.75 7.88
N HIS A 182 3.38 -6.00 8.03
CA HIS A 182 3.85 -6.53 9.31
C HIS A 182 5.40 -6.50 9.41
N ASP A 183 6.09 -6.08 8.35
CA ASP A 183 7.56 -6.03 8.29
C ASP A 183 8.05 -4.59 8.56
N PRO A 184 8.66 -4.31 9.75
CA PRO A 184 9.18 -2.97 10.07
C PRO A 184 10.20 -2.44 9.06
N LYS A 185 10.98 -3.33 8.41
CA LYS A 185 11.97 -2.94 7.38
C LYS A 185 11.29 -2.38 6.14
N GLU A 186 10.23 -3.05 5.66
CA GLU A 186 9.42 -2.54 4.55
C GLU A 186 8.85 -1.16 4.88
N ALA A 187 8.27 -1.03 6.09
CA ALA A 187 7.68 0.22 6.54
C ALA A 187 8.67 1.38 6.54
N ILE A 188 9.89 1.14 7.04
CA ILE A 188 10.95 2.15 7.12
C ILE A 188 11.51 2.47 5.73
N LEU A 189 11.69 1.48 4.87
CA LEU A 189 12.25 1.69 3.54
C LEU A 189 11.33 2.52 2.64
N LEU A 190 10.02 2.36 2.77
CA LEU A 190 9.03 3.02 1.90
C LEU A 190 8.42 4.28 2.50
N GLY A 191 8.10 4.30 3.81
CA GLY A 191 7.33 5.37 4.44
C GLY A 191 8.06 6.72 4.50
N ASP A 192 7.37 7.82 4.34
CA ASP A 192 7.82 9.15 4.80
C ASP A 192 7.57 9.32 6.29
N ALA A 193 6.58 8.57 6.79
CA ALA A 193 6.33 8.38 8.21
C ALA A 193 5.95 6.91 8.46
N VAL A 194 6.21 6.46 9.68
CA VAL A 194 5.77 5.17 10.19
C VAL A 194 4.84 5.34 11.37
N CYS A 195 3.82 4.49 11.43
CA CYS A 195 2.82 4.45 12.48
C CYS A 195 2.70 3.03 12.99
N CYS A 196 2.74 2.81 14.30
CA CYS A 196 2.48 1.52 14.93
C CYS A 196 1.09 1.52 15.56
N LEU A 197 0.23 0.58 15.12
CA LEU A 197 -1.08 0.33 15.75
C LEU A 197 -0.93 -0.66 16.91
N GLY A 198 -1.87 -0.64 17.85
CA GLY A 198 -1.94 -1.51 19.03
C GLY A 198 -2.70 -0.87 20.20
N ASP A 199 -3.07 0.40 20.08
CA ASP A 199 -3.99 1.09 21.01
C ASP A 199 -5.19 1.60 20.19
N PRO A 200 -6.43 1.31 20.60
CA PRO A 200 -7.63 1.75 19.89
C PRO A 200 -7.79 3.28 19.81
N LYS A 201 -7.15 4.05 20.68
CA LYS A 201 -7.33 5.50 20.80
C LYS A 201 -6.29 6.28 20.02
N LYS A 202 -5.07 5.76 19.91
CA LYS A 202 -3.95 6.47 19.28
C LYS A 202 -2.89 5.51 18.76
N PRO A 203 -2.05 5.92 17.81
CA PRO A 203 -0.86 5.15 17.47
C PRO A 203 0.05 4.97 18.69
N LEU A 204 0.60 3.76 18.87
CA LEU A 204 1.64 3.48 19.87
C LEU A 204 2.93 4.27 19.54
N LEU A 205 3.21 4.41 18.25
CA LEU A 205 4.33 5.19 17.73
C LEU A 205 3.89 5.88 16.45
N TYR A 206 4.27 7.15 16.28
CA TYR A 206 4.23 7.86 15.01
C TYR A 206 5.54 8.62 14.85
N GLN A 207 6.26 8.35 13.76
CA GLN A 207 7.55 8.98 13.52
C GLN A 207 7.75 9.30 12.04
N LYS A 208 8.17 10.54 11.73
CA LYS A 208 8.63 10.94 10.39
C LYS A 208 10.03 10.41 10.12
N ILE A 209 10.32 10.13 8.86
CA ILE A 209 11.62 9.65 8.39
C ILE A 209 12.20 10.69 7.44
N ASP A 210 13.14 11.49 7.94
CA ASP A 210 13.73 12.60 7.18
C ASP A 210 14.78 12.15 6.14
N ILE A 211 15.17 10.87 6.16
CA ILE A 211 16.13 10.32 5.19
C ILE A 211 15.42 10.08 3.86
N PRO A 212 15.89 10.63 2.72
CA PRO A 212 15.31 10.36 1.41
C PRO A 212 15.32 8.86 1.08
N ARG A 213 14.22 8.30 0.53
CA ARG A 213 14.08 6.86 0.27
C ARG A 213 15.25 6.25 -0.52
N LYS A 214 15.73 6.95 -1.57
CA LYS A 214 16.89 6.50 -2.37
C LYS A 214 18.19 6.40 -1.60
N ALA A 215 18.32 7.14 -0.50
CA ALA A 215 19.50 7.12 0.35
C ALA A 215 19.42 6.07 1.46
N ARG A 216 18.25 5.42 1.66
CA ARG A 216 18.06 4.44 2.73
C ARG A 216 18.74 3.13 2.39
N ASN A 217 19.65 2.70 3.24
CA ASN A 217 20.35 1.42 3.15
C ASN A 217 20.01 0.55 4.37
N ILE A 218 19.84 -0.75 4.11
CA ILE A 218 19.66 -1.76 5.17
C ILE A 218 20.97 -1.84 5.95
N GLY A 219 21.11 -1.18 7.07
CA GLY A 219 22.34 -1.09 7.87
C GLY A 219 22.71 0.32 8.30
N ASP A 220 21.95 1.33 7.85
CA ASP A 220 22.05 2.67 8.38
C ASP A 220 21.66 2.69 9.86
N GLN A 221 22.53 3.26 10.71
CA GLN A 221 22.33 3.26 12.16
C GLN A 221 21.04 3.95 12.58
N THR A 222 20.63 5.02 11.88
CA THR A 222 19.38 5.74 12.17
C THR A 222 18.16 4.87 11.84
N LEU A 223 18.20 4.14 10.71
CA LEU A 223 17.13 3.23 10.33
C LEU A 223 17.06 2.00 11.25
N LEU A 224 18.20 1.49 11.69
CA LEU A 224 18.25 0.39 12.68
C LEU A 224 17.70 0.82 14.05
N ALA A 225 17.98 2.05 14.49
CA ALA A 225 17.40 2.58 15.73
C ALA A 225 15.88 2.72 15.63
N LEU A 226 15.37 3.18 14.48
CA LEU A 226 13.94 3.27 14.22
C LEU A 226 13.29 1.87 14.16
N GLU A 227 13.93 0.90 13.50
CA GLU A 227 13.47 -0.50 13.48
C GLU A 227 13.35 -1.06 14.90
N ALA A 228 14.37 -0.84 15.73
CA ALA A 228 14.35 -1.29 17.14
C ALA A 228 13.18 -0.65 17.91
N SER A 229 12.93 0.65 17.71
CA SER A 229 11.80 1.35 18.34
C SER A 229 10.44 0.80 17.90
N LEU A 230 10.28 0.48 16.60
CA LEU A 230 9.06 -0.14 16.07
C LEU A 230 8.86 -1.55 16.64
N VAL A 231 9.92 -2.37 16.68
CA VAL A 231 9.86 -3.72 17.25
C VAL A 231 9.51 -3.65 18.73
N GLN A 232 10.10 -2.71 19.49
CA GLN A 232 9.77 -2.52 20.90
C GLN A 232 8.29 -2.14 21.09
N ALA A 233 7.76 -1.22 20.28
CA ALA A 233 6.35 -0.84 20.32
C ALA A 233 5.43 -2.04 20.01
N LEU A 234 5.79 -2.88 19.03
CA LEU A 234 5.04 -4.08 18.65
C LEU A 234 5.04 -5.18 19.73
N VAL A 235 6.11 -5.29 20.53
CA VAL A 235 6.23 -6.30 21.60
C VAL A 235 5.56 -5.83 22.88
N SER A 236 5.41 -4.52 23.08
CA SER A 236 4.83 -3.92 24.28
C SER A 236 3.30 -3.73 24.22
N SER A 237 2.69 -4.06 23.07
CA SER A 237 1.24 -3.96 22.79
C SER A 237 0.48 -5.31 23.12
#